data_7a8fb6e5b00734f92ef7eefb92c871c5
#
_entry.id   7a8fb6e5b00734f92ef7eefb92c871c5
#
_cell.length_a   1.000
_cell.length_b   1.000
_cell.length_c   1.000
_cell.angle_alpha   90.00
_cell.angle_beta   90.00
_cell.angle_gamma   90.00
#
_symmetry.space_group_name_H-M   'P 1'
#
loop_
_entity.id
_entity.type
_entity.pdbx_description
1 polymer ?
#
loop_
_entity_poly.entity_id
_entity_poly.type
_entity_poly.pdbx_seq_one_letter_code
_entity_poly.pdbx_strand_id
1 'polypeptide(L)'
;MEEEKMDYAKESLKLHYELKGKLEITPRAKVDSKEALSLAYTPGVAEPCLVIQKDVEKSYELTRRWNTVAVVTDGTAVLGLGDIGPEAGMPVMEGKCVLFKAFGDVDAIPLCVRTKDVEEIVKTVSLLAGSFGGVNLEDISAPRCFEIEKRLKEVCDIPIFHDDQHGTAVVTLAGLINALKLTGKKIEEVKIVTSGAGAAGIAIIKLLLSMGAKHVIMTDREGAIYKGRENLNPIKMEMAEITNLSMEKGSLSDVIKNADVFIGVSAPGTLNKDMVKSMAEKPIIFACANPIPEIFPEDAKEAGAAVVSTGRSDFPNQINNVLCFPGIFRGALDVRAKDINDEMKVAAAYAIAELVSDQELNAEYILPAAFDERVKDAVAKAVAEAAKKSGVARV
;
A
#
# COMPACT_ATOMS: atom_id res chain seq x y z
N MET A 1 -24.35 30.86 -8.65
CA MET A 1 -23.03 31.11 -8.01
C MET A 1 -22.21 29.85 -8.29
N GLU A 2 -21.21 29.97 -9.15
CA GLU A 2 -20.21 28.89 -9.28
C GLU A 2 -19.54 28.80 -7.92
N GLU A 3 -19.61 27.64 -7.25
CA GLU A 3 -18.79 27.35 -6.09
C GLU A 3 -17.34 27.44 -6.54
N GLU A 4 -16.62 28.41 -6.00
CA GLU A 4 -15.19 28.59 -6.28
C GLU A 4 -14.47 27.32 -5.84
N LYS A 5 -14.02 26.51 -6.79
CA LYS A 5 -13.42 25.20 -6.51
C LYS A 5 -12.15 25.44 -5.70
N MET A 6 -12.09 24.88 -4.48
CA MET A 6 -10.97 25.07 -3.56
C MET A 6 -9.63 24.71 -4.23
N ASP A 7 -8.67 25.61 -4.18
CA ASP A 7 -7.29 25.34 -4.59
C ASP A 7 -6.55 24.58 -3.47
N TYR A 8 -6.64 23.27 -3.52
CA TYR A 8 -6.01 22.39 -2.52
C TYR A 8 -4.50 22.57 -2.39
N ALA A 9 -3.79 22.94 -3.45
CA ALA A 9 -2.35 23.16 -3.39
C ALA A 9 -2.01 24.37 -2.54
N LYS A 10 -2.71 25.49 -2.77
CA LYS A 10 -2.54 26.73 -2.02
C LYS A 10 -2.94 26.57 -0.55
N GLU A 11 -4.10 25.96 -0.30
CA GLU A 11 -4.59 25.77 1.07
C GLU A 11 -3.72 24.77 1.85
N SER A 12 -3.22 23.72 1.20
CA SER A 12 -2.26 22.79 1.80
C SER A 12 -0.96 23.49 2.20
N LEU A 13 -0.40 24.35 1.33
CA LEU A 13 0.81 25.10 1.65
C LEU A 13 0.59 26.02 2.85
N LYS A 14 -0.54 26.72 2.90
CA LYS A 14 -0.94 27.56 4.03
C LYS A 14 -1.02 26.75 5.32
N LEU A 15 -1.72 25.60 5.30
CA LEU A 15 -1.84 24.69 6.45
C LEU A 15 -0.46 24.26 6.98
N HIS A 16 0.50 23.92 6.11
CA HIS A 16 1.85 23.51 6.54
C HIS A 16 2.63 24.67 7.18
N TYR A 17 2.48 25.90 6.71
CA TYR A 17 3.08 27.07 7.36
C TYR A 17 2.45 27.37 8.75
N GLU A 18 1.12 27.21 8.87
CA GLU A 18 0.40 27.46 10.13
C GLU A 18 0.75 26.40 11.18
N LEU A 19 0.74 25.13 10.82
CA LEU A 19 1.00 24.03 11.73
C LEU A 19 2.49 23.85 12.05
N LYS A 20 3.39 24.23 11.15
CA LYS A 20 4.86 23.98 11.26
C LYS A 20 5.20 22.50 11.47
N GLY A 21 4.45 21.61 10.84
CA GLY A 21 4.46 20.16 10.98
C GLY A 21 3.10 19.63 11.40
N LYS A 22 2.78 18.41 10.98
CA LYS A 22 1.48 17.75 11.22
C LYS A 22 1.47 16.85 12.45
N LEU A 23 2.62 16.67 13.09
CA LEU A 23 2.80 15.76 14.22
C LEU A 23 3.30 16.49 15.44
N GLU A 24 2.87 16.02 16.60
CA GLU A 24 3.42 16.40 17.90
C GLU A 24 3.59 15.16 18.78
N ILE A 25 4.47 15.24 19.77
CA ILE A 25 4.66 14.19 20.78
C ILE A 25 3.98 14.63 22.06
N THR A 26 2.95 13.89 22.47
CA THR A 26 2.24 14.15 23.70
C THR A 26 2.60 13.09 24.75
N PRO A 27 3.12 13.50 25.94
CA PRO A 27 3.45 12.56 26.98
C PRO A 27 2.19 11.91 27.56
N ARG A 28 2.22 10.61 27.81
CA ARG A 28 1.15 9.86 28.49
C ARG A 28 1.29 9.87 30.00
N ALA A 29 2.51 10.03 30.51
CA ALA A 29 2.78 10.18 31.92
C ALA A 29 2.73 11.66 32.29
N LYS A 30 2.07 11.99 33.41
CA LYS A 30 2.13 13.32 34.00
C LYS A 30 3.38 13.46 34.85
N VAL A 31 4.03 14.63 34.80
CA VAL A 31 5.19 14.98 35.63
C VAL A 31 4.90 16.30 36.32
N ASP A 32 4.01 16.26 37.30
CA ASP A 32 3.50 17.43 38.03
C ASP A 32 3.87 17.43 39.52
N SER A 33 4.63 16.47 39.99
CA SER A 33 5.14 16.37 41.35
C SER A 33 6.53 15.69 41.36
N LYS A 34 7.23 15.79 42.50
CA LYS A 34 8.50 15.12 42.72
C LYS A 34 8.36 13.60 42.65
N GLU A 35 7.28 13.09 43.20
CA GLU A 35 6.93 11.66 43.17
C GLU A 35 6.69 11.19 41.74
N ALA A 36 5.90 11.94 40.97
CA ALA A 36 5.62 11.63 39.57
C ALA A 36 6.90 11.64 38.72
N LEU A 37 7.79 12.60 38.94
CA LEU A 37 9.11 12.66 38.32
C LEU A 37 9.95 11.41 38.67
N SER A 38 9.97 11.03 39.94
CA SER A 38 10.73 9.88 40.43
C SER A 38 10.22 8.55 39.89
N LEU A 39 8.94 8.43 39.61
CA LEU A 39 8.33 7.27 38.93
C LEU A 39 8.59 7.27 37.45
N ALA A 40 8.44 8.42 36.79
CA ALA A 40 8.57 8.50 35.31
C ALA A 40 10.03 8.47 34.85
N TYR A 41 10.98 8.87 35.69
CA TYR A 41 12.40 8.96 35.39
C TYR A 41 13.25 8.40 36.51
N THR A 42 14.18 9.19 37.07
CA THR A 42 15.12 8.70 38.07
C THR A 42 14.54 8.91 39.52
N PRO A 43 14.57 7.87 40.39
CA PRO A 43 15.23 6.55 40.28
C PRO A 43 14.34 5.42 39.73
N GLY A 44 13.01 5.58 39.68
CA GLY A 44 12.05 4.51 39.44
C GLY A 44 12.21 3.80 38.11
N VAL A 45 12.65 4.50 37.05
CA VAL A 45 12.82 3.96 35.71
C VAL A 45 13.88 2.82 35.60
N ALA A 46 14.73 2.70 36.62
CA ALA A 46 15.73 1.60 36.63
C ALA A 46 15.08 0.20 36.64
N GLU A 47 13.96 0.04 37.34
CA GLU A 47 13.30 -1.27 37.47
C GLU A 47 12.76 -1.80 36.12
N PRO A 48 11.94 -1.06 35.34
CA PRO A 48 11.54 -1.51 34.01
C PRO A 48 12.73 -1.76 33.07
N CYS A 49 13.84 -1.01 33.18
CA CYS A 49 15.06 -1.29 32.42
C CYS A 49 15.64 -2.67 32.76
N LEU A 50 15.71 -3.02 34.04
CA LEU A 50 16.20 -4.32 34.49
C LEU A 50 15.29 -5.49 34.05
N VAL A 51 13.97 -5.26 34.03
CA VAL A 51 13.01 -6.24 33.53
C VAL A 51 13.23 -6.49 32.03
N ILE A 52 13.37 -5.44 31.23
CA ILE A 52 13.62 -5.56 29.78
C ILE A 52 15.00 -6.16 29.49
N GLN A 53 16.02 -5.84 30.30
CA GLN A 53 17.35 -6.42 30.15
C GLN A 53 17.33 -7.95 30.31
N LYS A 54 16.49 -8.47 31.20
CA LYS A 54 16.33 -9.91 31.43
C LYS A 54 15.47 -10.59 30.34
N ASP A 55 14.49 -9.87 29.82
CA ASP A 55 13.55 -10.35 28.81
C ASP A 55 13.16 -9.19 27.85
N VAL A 56 13.78 -9.17 26.68
CA VAL A 56 13.61 -8.11 25.68
C VAL A 56 12.15 -8.01 25.19
N GLU A 57 11.39 -9.12 25.23
CA GLU A 57 9.96 -9.10 24.85
C GLU A 57 9.12 -8.19 25.76
N LYS A 58 9.56 -7.97 26.99
CA LYS A 58 8.93 -7.00 27.92
C LYS A 58 8.99 -5.55 27.43
N SER A 59 9.85 -5.23 26.45
CA SER A 59 9.84 -3.91 25.80
C SER A 59 8.52 -3.59 25.13
N TYR A 60 7.80 -4.59 24.61
CA TYR A 60 6.47 -4.42 24.06
C TYR A 60 5.37 -4.18 25.10
N GLU A 61 5.61 -4.50 26.37
CA GLU A 61 4.66 -4.28 27.46
C GLU A 61 4.98 -3.01 28.25
N LEU A 62 6.27 -2.68 28.39
CA LEU A 62 6.76 -1.61 29.25
C LEU A 62 7.12 -0.32 28.50
N THR A 63 7.13 -0.33 27.19
CA THR A 63 7.40 0.86 26.37
C THR A 63 6.36 1.03 25.27
N ARG A 64 6.40 2.15 24.55
CA ARG A 64 5.52 2.40 23.40
C ARG A 64 5.91 1.63 22.15
N ARG A 65 6.96 0.82 22.19
CA ARG A 65 7.42 -0.04 21.07
C ARG A 65 6.27 -0.84 20.44
N TRP A 66 5.36 -1.38 21.25
CA TRP A 66 4.23 -2.20 20.79
C TRP A 66 3.30 -1.48 19.80
N ASN A 67 3.26 -0.15 19.82
CA ASN A 67 2.33 0.64 18.98
C ASN A 67 3.04 1.64 18.05
N THR A 68 4.36 1.58 17.94
CA THR A 68 5.13 2.58 17.19
C THR A 68 5.67 1.97 15.89
N VAL A 69 5.40 2.64 14.76
CA VAL A 69 5.89 2.25 13.42
C VAL A 69 6.83 3.31 12.88
N ALA A 70 7.96 2.90 12.30
CA ALA A 70 8.81 3.80 11.52
C ALA A 70 8.27 3.92 10.10
N VAL A 71 8.08 5.13 9.59
CA VAL A 71 7.78 5.43 8.19
C VAL A 71 9.07 5.89 7.52
N VAL A 72 9.68 5.02 6.72
CA VAL A 72 11.03 5.22 6.18
C VAL A 72 10.97 5.54 4.69
N THR A 73 11.66 6.60 4.28
CA THR A 73 11.81 7.00 2.87
C THR A 73 13.23 7.47 2.57
N ASP A 74 13.64 7.35 1.31
CA ASP A 74 14.79 8.06 0.75
C ASP A 74 14.38 9.20 -0.20
N GLY A 75 13.07 9.40 -0.38
CA GLY A 75 12.49 10.48 -1.19
C GLY A 75 12.67 10.32 -2.69
N THR A 76 12.84 9.09 -3.20
CA THR A 76 13.14 8.85 -4.63
C THR A 76 11.93 8.55 -5.51
N ALA A 77 10.73 8.40 -4.92
CA ALA A 77 9.51 8.11 -5.68
C ALA A 77 8.27 8.85 -5.13
N VAL A 78 8.44 10.11 -4.73
CA VAL A 78 7.41 10.89 -4.01
C VAL A 78 6.29 11.31 -4.96
N LEU A 79 5.06 10.80 -4.74
CA LEU A 79 3.75 11.21 -5.35
C LEU A 79 3.85 11.43 -6.86
N GLY A 80 4.31 11.33 -7.73
CA GLY A 80 4.38 11.82 -9.12
C GLY A 80 5.41 12.94 -9.34
N LEU A 81 6.06 13.39 -8.25
CA LEU A 81 7.18 14.33 -8.32
C LEU A 81 8.50 13.61 -8.59
N GLY A 82 8.56 12.31 -8.31
CA GLY A 82 9.75 11.49 -8.50
C GLY A 82 10.80 11.69 -7.41
N ASP A 83 12.05 11.78 -7.81
CA ASP A 83 13.21 11.91 -6.92
C ASP A 83 13.42 13.36 -6.49
N ILE A 84 12.82 13.73 -5.37
CA ILE A 84 12.93 15.08 -4.79
C ILE A 84 13.80 15.12 -3.52
N GLY A 85 14.30 13.97 -3.09
CA GLY A 85 15.13 13.83 -1.89
C GLY A 85 14.36 13.70 -0.59
N PRO A 86 15.05 13.26 0.48
CA PRO A 86 14.41 12.87 1.73
C PRO A 86 13.75 14.03 2.49
N GLU A 87 14.38 15.19 2.56
CA GLU A 87 13.81 16.35 3.28
C GLU A 87 12.57 16.90 2.59
N ALA A 88 12.56 16.94 1.25
CA ALA A 88 11.39 17.37 0.50
C ALA A 88 10.24 16.36 0.55
N GLY A 89 10.53 15.08 0.84
CA GLY A 89 9.54 14.04 1.09
C GLY A 89 8.90 14.11 2.49
N MET A 90 9.49 14.81 3.46
CA MET A 90 9.00 14.86 4.85
C MET A 90 7.51 15.23 4.97
N PRO A 91 6.96 16.22 4.25
CA PRO A 91 5.54 16.53 4.35
C PRO A 91 4.63 15.36 4.01
N VAL A 92 5.02 14.52 3.04
CA VAL A 92 4.26 13.30 2.69
C VAL A 92 4.38 12.26 3.80
N MET A 93 5.57 12.06 4.35
CA MET A 93 5.81 11.11 5.45
C MET A 93 5.05 11.49 6.73
N GLU A 94 5.01 12.78 7.08
CA GLU A 94 4.15 13.26 8.16
C GLU A 94 2.67 13.00 7.87
N GLY A 95 2.24 13.20 6.62
CA GLY A 95 0.89 12.86 6.18
C GLY A 95 0.58 11.38 6.39
N LYS A 96 1.49 10.49 5.99
CA LYS A 96 1.35 9.04 6.22
C LYS A 96 1.23 8.73 7.71
N CYS A 97 2.02 9.36 8.56
CA CYS A 97 1.95 9.18 10.02
C CYS A 97 0.60 9.66 10.60
N VAL A 98 0.05 10.77 10.11
CA VAL A 98 -1.30 11.23 10.47
C VAL A 98 -2.35 10.17 10.13
N LEU A 99 -2.27 9.58 8.93
CA LEU A 99 -3.20 8.52 8.51
C LEU A 99 -3.06 7.25 9.38
N PHE A 100 -1.83 6.85 9.73
CA PHE A 100 -1.60 5.76 10.69
C PHE A 100 -2.32 5.99 12.01
N LYS A 101 -2.23 7.23 12.55
CA LYS A 101 -2.90 7.56 13.81
C LYS A 101 -4.40 7.64 13.67
N ALA A 102 -4.90 8.35 12.66
CA ALA A 102 -6.33 8.58 12.47
C ALA A 102 -7.11 7.29 12.17
N PHE A 103 -6.56 6.42 11.31
CA PHE A 103 -7.25 5.23 10.80
C PHE A 103 -6.76 3.90 11.39
N GLY A 104 -5.71 3.90 12.23
CA GLY A 104 -5.16 2.67 12.82
C GLY A 104 -4.91 2.77 14.31
N ASP A 105 -4.99 3.96 14.89
CA ASP A 105 -4.49 4.28 16.24
C ASP A 105 -3.04 3.80 16.45
N VAL A 106 -2.22 3.87 15.41
CA VAL A 106 -0.80 3.54 15.41
C VAL A 106 0.01 4.83 15.50
N ASP A 107 0.97 4.88 16.40
CA ASP A 107 1.91 5.99 16.51
C ASP A 107 3.01 5.79 15.47
N ALA A 108 3.08 6.66 14.48
CA ALA A 108 4.07 6.54 13.42
C ALA A 108 5.06 7.71 13.46
N ILE A 109 6.34 7.40 13.16
CA ILE A 109 7.44 8.37 13.19
C ILE A 109 8.11 8.39 11.82
N PRO A 110 8.18 9.57 11.15
CA PRO A 110 8.82 9.69 9.85
C PRO A 110 10.34 9.68 9.98
N LEU A 111 11.01 8.87 9.17
CA LEU A 111 12.47 8.75 9.09
C LEU A 111 12.92 8.92 7.63
N CYS A 112 13.43 10.09 7.30
CA CYS A 112 13.93 10.42 5.96
C CYS A 112 15.44 10.21 5.92
N VAL A 113 15.91 9.22 5.13
CA VAL A 113 17.33 8.82 5.09
C VAL A 113 18.06 9.48 3.91
N ARG A 114 19.23 10.08 4.16
CA ARG A 114 20.04 10.80 3.14
C ARG A 114 20.95 9.88 2.35
N THR A 115 20.43 8.72 1.92
CA THR A 115 21.18 7.80 1.07
C THR A 115 20.26 7.04 0.13
N LYS A 116 20.79 6.65 -1.03
CA LYS A 116 20.15 5.75 -2.00
C LYS A 116 20.83 4.38 -2.04
N ASP A 117 21.86 4.21 -1.22
CA ASP A 117 22.57 2.93 -1.11
C ASP A 117 21.76 1.92 -0.32
N VAL A 118 21.53 0.75 -0.91
CA VAL A 118 20.71 -0.32 -0.32
C VAL A 118 21.31 -0.82 0.99
N GLU A 119 22.65 -1.01 1.03
CA GLU A 119 23.35 -1.47 2.24
C GLU A 119 23.17 -0.49 3.39
N GLU A 120 23.35 0.80 3.12
CA GLU A 120 23.22 1.85 4.13
C GLU A 120 21.78 1.95 4.66
N ILE A 121 20.77 1.86 3.78
CA ILE A 121 19.36 1.87 4.19
C ILE A 121 19.05 0.65 5.06
N VAL A 122 19.40 -0.56 4.59
CA VAL A 122 19.14 -1.79 5.33
C VAL A 122 19.84 -1.77 6.70
N LYS A 123 21.11 -1.36 6.75
CA LYS A 123 21.87 -1.24 7.99
C LYS A 123 21.23 -0.23 8.94
N THR A 124 20.86 0.96 8.43
CA THR A 124 20.28 2.02 9.26
C THR A 124 18.95 1.56 9.87
N VAL A 125 18.04 1.01 9.06
CA VAL A 125 16.73 0.56 9.53
C VAL A 125 16.87 -0.61 10.52
N SER A 126 17.74 -1.57 10.24
CA SER A 126 17.96 -2.73 11.13
C SER A 126 18.49 -2.31 12.51
N LEU A 127 19.39 -1.31 12.57
CA LEU A 127 19.90 -0.78 13.83
C LEU A 127 18.84 -0.05 14.65
N LEU A 128 17.83 0.52 14.01
CA LEU A 128 16.72 1.24 14.65
C LEU A 128 15.53 0.33 15.00
N ALA A 129 15.46 -0.87 14.45
CA ALA A 129 14.32 -1.79 14.56
C ALA A 129 13.91 -2.10 16.00
N GLY A 130 14.86 -2.11 16.94
CA GLY A 130 14.57 -2.32 18.37
C GLY A 130 13.69 -1.26 19.02
N SER A 131 13.51 -0.10 18.41
CA SER A 131 12.66 0.98 18.91
C SER A 131 11.21 0.92 18.41
N PHE A 132 10.91 0.04 17.44
CA PHE A 132 9.64 -0.02 16.73
C PHE A 132 8.98 -1.39 16.82
N GLY A 133 7.67 -1.41 16.67
CA GLY A 133 6.88 -2.63 16.49
C GLY A 133 6.74 -3.04 15.02
N GLY A 134 7.07 -2.15 14.08
CA GLY A 134 7.04 -2.40 12.65
C GLY A 134 7.67 -1.26 11.84
N VAL A 135 7.89 -1.50 10.56
CA VAL A 135 8.45 -0.53 9.59
C VAL A 135 7.58 -0.47 8.34
N ASN A 136 7.15 0.72 8.00
CA ASN A 136 6.54 1.04 6.72
C ASN A 136 7.59 1.70 5.83
N LEU A 137 7.92 1.09 4.70
CA LEU A 137 8.72 1.70 3.65
C LEU A 137 7.79 2.50 2.73
N GLU A 138 8.18 3.71 2.37
CA GLU A 138 7.35 4.63 1.60
C GLU A 138 8.18 5.38 0.57
N ASP A 139 7.63 5.60 -0.64
CA ASP A 139 8.23 6.44 -1.69
C ASP A 139 9.69 6.09 -2.05
N ILE A 140 10.04 4.81 -2.00
CA ILE A 140 11.34 4.29 -2.42
C ILE A 140 11.22 3.70 -3.83
N SER A 141 12.03 4.21 -4.76
CA SER A 141 11.92 3.83 -6.17
C SER A 141 12.32 2.39 -6.48
N ALA A 142 11.57 1.75 -7.40
CA ALA A 142 11.97 0.49 -7.99
C ALA A 142 13.23 0.67 -8.88
N PRO A 143 14.12 -0.35 -8.99
CA PRO A 143 13.99 -1.70 -8.42
C PRO A 143 14.50 -1.83 -6.97
N ARG A 144 15.13 -0.78 -6.39
CA ARG A 144 15.78 -0.83 -5.07
C ARG A 144 14.80 -1.19 -3.94
N CYS A 145 13.56 -0.71 -4.02
CA CYS A 145 12.54 -0.99 -3.01
C CYS A 145 12.32 -2.49 -2.77
N PHE A 146 12.40 -3.32 -3.82
CA PHE A 146 12.24 -4.78 -3.70
C PHE A 146 13.38 -5.41 -2.90
N GLU A 147 14.61 -5.00 -3.19
CA GLU A 147 15.79 -5.52 -2.49
C GLU A 147 15.83 -5.05 -1.04
N ILE A 148 15.55 -3.77 -0.79
CA ILE A 148 15.52 -3.19 0.55
C ILE A 148 14.48 -3.93 1.42
N GLU A 149 13.25 -4.08 0.93
CA GLU A 149 12.21 -4.78 1.68
C GLU A 149 12.58 -6.23 1.97
N LYS A 150 13.02 -6.97 0.94
CA LYS A 150 13.43 -8.37 1.09
C LYS A 150 14.51 -8.53 2.16
N ARG A 151 15.57 -7.74 2.08
CA ARG A 151 16.70 -7.84 3.01
C ARG A 151 16.34 -7.40 4.42
N LEU A 152 15.48 -6.38 4.57
CA LEU A 152 14.99 -5.99 5.90
C LEU A 152 14.14 -7.09 6.54
N LYS A 153 13.30 -7.79 5.77
CA LYS A 153 12.56 -8.97 6.27
C LYS A 153 13.46 -10.12 6.71
N GLU A 154 14.65 -10.25 6.11
CA GLU A 154 15.63 -11.28 6.49
C GLU A 154 16.38 -10.95 7.79
N VAL A 155 16.61 -9.66 8.09
CA VAL A 155 17.44 -9.22 9.22
C VAL A 155 16.68 -8.63 10.40
N CYS A 156 15.42 -8.24 10.20
CA CYS A 156 14.56 -7.69 11.25
C CYS A 156 13.56 -8.75 11.73
N ASP A 157 13.26 -8.73 13.02
CA ASP A 157 12.27 -9.61 13.65
C ASP A 157 10.92 -8.94 13.89
N ILE A 158 10.69 -7.81 13.24
CA ILE A 158 9.45 -7.02 13.22
C ILE A 158 8.92 -6.90 11.78
N PRO A 159 7.61 -6.72 11.57
CA PRO A 159 7.04 -6.63 10.24
C PRO A 159 7.59 -5.45 9.44
N ILE A 160 8.01 -5.73 8.22
CA ILE A 160 8.44 -4.78 7.21
C ILE A 160 7.40 -4.80 6.08
N PHE A 161 6.92 -3.62 5.69
CA PHE A 161 5.87 -3.50 4.69
C PHE A 161 6.15 -2.28 3.79
N HIS A 162 6.13 -2.45 2.48
CA HIS A 162 6.26 -1.35 1.53
C HIS A 162 4.87 -1.01 0.98
N ASP A 163 4.32 0.13 1.40
CA ASP A 163 2.92 0.46 1.11
C ASP A 163 2.64 0.68 -0.38
N ASP A 164 3.55 1.32 -1.13
CA ASP A 164 3.39 1.52 -2.58
C ASP A 164 3.30 0.21 -3.37
N GLN A 165 3.90 -0.86 -2.84
CA GLN A 165 3.76 -2.20 -3.40
C GLN A 165 2.48 -2.86 -2.89
N HIS A 166 2.45 -3.13 -1.60
CA HIS A 166 1.49 -4.06 -1.00
C HIS A 166 0.16 -3.42 -0.64
N GLY A 167 0.15 -2.14 -0.20
CA GLY A 167 -1.08 -1.42 0.07
C GLY A 167 -1.93 -1.27 -1.19
N THR A 168 -1.30 -0.85 -2.28
CA THR A 168 -1.95 -0.76 -3.60
C THR A 168 -2.43 -2.11 -4.08
N ALA A 169 -1.62 -3.18 -3.91
CA ALA A 169 -2.02 -4.53 -4.31
C ALA A 169 -3.24 -5.05 -3.55
N VAL A 170 -3.29 -4.85 -2.24
CA VAL A 170 -4.40 -5.28 -1.38
C VAL A 170 -5.70 -4.57 -1.75
N VAL A 171 -5.68 -3.25 -1.91
CA VAL A 171 -6.89 -2.48 -2.26
C VAL A 171 -7.36 -2.80 -3.67
N THR A 172 -6.42 -2.98 -4.62
CA THR A 172 -6.74 -3.41 -5.99
C THR A 172 -7.40 -4.80 -5.97
N LEU A 173 -6.87 -5.76 -5.21
CA LEU A 173 -7.49 -7.07 -5.05
C LEU A 173 -8.88 -6.97 -4.43
N ALA A 174 -9.07 -6.15 -3.39
CA ALA A 174 -10.38 -5.95 -2.76
C ALA A 174 -11.42 -5.44 -3.77
N GLY A 175 -11.07 -4.41 -4.54
CA GLY A 175 -11.93 -3.89 -5.60
C GLY A 175 -12.20 -4.93 -6.69
N LEU A 176 -11.18 -5.72 -7.08
CA LEU A 176 -11.33 -6.75 -8.11
C LEU A 176 -12.25 -7.89 -7.67
N ILE A 177 -12.19 -8.33 -6.40
CA ILE A 177 -13.12 -9.34 -5.84
C ILE A 177 -14.56 -8.92 -6.09
N ASN A 178 -14.92 -7.70 -5.74
CA ASN A 178 -16.27 -7.19 -5.91
C ASN A 178 -16.64 -6.89 -7.38
N ALA A 179 -15.70 -6.38 -8.18
CA ALA A 179 -15.92 -6.16 -9.60
C ALA A 179 -16.15 -7.46 -10.37
N LEU A 180 -15.41 -8.53 -10.06
CA LEU A 180 -15.61 -9.87 -10.63
C LEU A 180 -16.98 -10.43 -10.24
N LYS A 181 -17.36 -10.30 -8.96
CA LYS A 181 -18.68 -10.72 -8.47
C LYS A 181 -19.80 -10.00 -9.22
N LEU A 182 -19.71 -8.67 -9.37
CA LEU A 182 -20.70 -7.85 -10.07
C LEU A 182 -20.84 -8.22 -11.55
N THR A 183 -19.74 -8.53 -12.21
CA THR A 183 -19.71 -8.87 -13.65
C THR A 183 -19.98 -10.35 -13.93
N GLY A 184 -20.01 -11.21 -12.89
CA GLY A 184 -20.19 -12.65 -13.00
C GLY A 184 -18.96 -13.39 -13.54
N LYS A 185 -17.78 -12.80 -13.42
CA LYS A 185 -16.50 -13.35 -13.90
C LYS A 185 -15.73 -14.03 -12.76
N LYS A 186 -14.81 -14.95 -13.11
CA LYS A 186 -13.94 -15.65 -12.16
C LYS A 186 -12.49 -15.34 -12.40
N ILE A 187 -11.70 -15.20 -11.35
CA ILE A 187 -10.30 -14.80 -11.44
C ILE A 187 -9.43 -15.77 -12.26
N GLU A 188 -9.76 -17.05 -12.25
CA GLU A 188 -9.04 -18.10 -12.99
C GLU A 188 -9.31 -18.08 -14.51
N GLU A 189 -10.40 -17.42 -14.93
CA GLU A 189 -10.88 -17.42 -16.32
C GLU A 189 -10.58 -16.09 -17.04
N VAL A 190 -10.44 -14.98 -16.27
CA VAL A 190 -10.28 -13.63 -16.83
C VAL A 190 -8.90 -13.40 -17.41
N LYS A 191 -8.83 -12.72 -18.56
CA LYS A 191 -7.60 -12.15 -19.09
C LYS A 191 -7.36 -10.78 -18.45
N ILE A 192 -6.24 -10.65 -17.75
CA ILE A 192 -5.83 -9.43 -17.05
C ILE A 192 -4.66 -8.81 -17.80
N VAL A 193 -4.78 -7.53 -18.15
CA VAL A 193 -3.69 -6.78 -18.78
C VAL A 193 -3.33 -5.59 -17.88
N THR A 194 -2.03 -5.43 -17.58
CA THR A 194 -1.56 -4.30 -16.79
C THR A 194 -0.73 -3.35 -17.63
N SER A 195 -0.88 -2.05 -17.38
CA SER A 195 0.03 -1.01 -17.83
C SER A 195 0.84 -0.50 -16.64
N GLY A 196 2.14 -0.76 -16.67
CA GLY A 196 3.08 -0.44 -15.59
C GLY A 196 3.67 -1.68 -14.92
N ALA A 197 5.00 -1.81 -15.01
CA ALA A 197 5.79 -2.87 -14.40
C ALA A 197 6.78 -2.31 -13.37
N GLY A 198 6.30 -1.35 -12.58
CA GLY A 198 6.97 -0.79 -11.41
C GLY A 198 6.57 -1.50 -10.11
N ALA A 199 6.85 -0.87 -8.97
CA ALA A 199 6.61 -1.42 -7.64
C ALA A 199 5.15 -1.92 -7.47
N ALA A 200 4.17 -1.06 -7.70
CA ALA A 200 2.75 -1.40 -7.58
C ALA A 200 2.32 -2.51 -8.57
N GLY A 201 2.64 -2.37 -9.86
CA GLY A 201 2.21 -3.32 -10.88
C GLY A 201 2.72 -4.74 -10.62
N ILE A 202 3.98 -4.88 -10.22
CA ILE A 202 4.57 -6.18 -9.87
C ILE A 202 3.89 -6.78 -8.64
N ALA A 203 3.69 -5.98 -7.59
CA ALA A 203 3.06 -6.45 -6.36
C ALA A 203 1.59 -6.86 -6.58
N ILE A 204 0.83 -6.07 -7.35
CA ILE A 204 -0.55 -6.40 -7.73
C ILE A 204 -0.57 -7.76 -8.42
N ILE A 205 0.24 -7.94 -9.46
CA ILE A 205 0.21 -9.17 -10.25
C ILE A 205 0.65 -10.39 -9.45
N LYS A 206 1.70 -10.28 -8.63
CA LYS A 206 2.10 -11.37 -7.72
C LYS A 206 0.94 -11.78 -6.81
N LEU A 207 0.23 -10.82 -6.24
CA LEU A 207 -0.92 -11.11 -5.37
C LEU A 207 -2.08 -11.74 -6.15
N LEU A 208 -2.39 -11.28 -7.36
CA LEU A 208 -3.44 -11.87 -8.21
C LEU A 208 -3.09 -13.29 -8.65
N LEU A 209 -1.83 -13.56 -8.99
CA LEU A 209 -1.36 -14.92 -9.31
C LEU A 209 -1.52 -15.86 -8.12
N SER A 210 -1.22 -15.41 -6.89
CA SER A 210 -1.44 -16.22 -5.67
C SER A 210 -2.92 -16.51 -5.43
N MET A 211 -3.83 -15.67 -5.97
CA MET A 211 -5.28 -15.86 -5.93
C MET A 211 -5.82 -16.74 -7.06
N GLY A 212 -4.95 -17.24 -7.94
CA GLY A 212 -5.33 -18.16 -9.01
C GLY A 212 -5.53 -17.51 -10.38
N ALA A 213 -5.17 -16.23 -10.58
CA ALA A 213 -5.17 -15.61 -11.90
C ALA A 213 -4.20 -16.37 -12.82
N LYS A 214 -4.65 -16.72 -14.04
CA LYS A 214 -3.86 -17.56 -14.98
C LYS A 214 -3.45 -16.82 -16.26
N HIS A 215 -4.27 -15.88 -16.71
CA HIS A 215 -4.09 -15.20 -17.99
C HIS A 215 -3.72 -13.74 -17.74
N VAL A 216 -2.48 -13.50 -17.36
CA VAL A 216 -1.96 -12.18 -17.02
C VAL A 216 -0.90 -11.74 -18.00
N ILE A 217 -1.02 -10.53 -18.54
CA ILE A 217 -0.02 -9.89 -19.39
C ILE A 217 0.36 -8.55 -18.77
N MET A 218 1.63 -8.38 -18.47
CA MET A 218 2.17 -7.09 -18.03
C MET A 218 2.73 -6.32 -19.22
N THR A 219 2.56 -5.00 -19.21
CA THR A 219 3.19 -4.12 -20.20
C THR A 219 4.00 -3.02 -19.52
N ASP A 220 5.05 -2.59 -20.20
CA ASP A 220 5.79 -1.37 -19.87
C ASP A 220 5.85 -0.45 -21.11
N ARG A 221 6.73 0.57 -21.09
CA ARG A 221 6.85 1.53 -22.20
C ARG A 221 7.21 0.91 -23.55
N GLU A 222 7.84 -0.26 -23.54
CA GLU A 222 8.26 -0.99 -24.75
C GLU A 222 7.21 -2.02 -25.19
N GLY A 223 6.10 -2.18 -24.44
CA GLY A 223 5.02 -3.11 -24.73
C GLY A 223 4.97 -4.31 -23.79
N ALA A 224 4.45 -5.43 -24.28
CA ALA A 224 4.23 -6.64 -23.50
C ALA A 224 5.54 -7.22 -22.95
N ILE A 225 5.50 -7.64 -21.69
CA ILE A 225 6.58 -8.39 -21.05
C ILE A 225 6.34 -9.87 -21.32
N TYR A 226 7.34 -10.56 -21.88
CA TYR A 226 7.31 -11.98 -22.19
C TYR A 226 8.70 -12.60 -22.05
N LYS A 227 8.75 -13.90 -21.89
CA LYS A 227 9.98 -14.66 -21.77
C LYS A 227 10.87 -14.50 -23.01
N GLY A 228 12.12 -14.07 -22.78
CA GLY A 228 13.10 -13.83 -23.85
C GLY A 228 12.99 -12.45 -24.50
N ARG A 229 12.16 -11.51 -24.00
CA ARG A 229 12.24 -10.10 -24.40
C ARG A 229 13.58 -9.50 -23.93
N GLU A 230 14.22 -8.78 -24.82
CA GLU A 230 15.48 -8.07 -24.52
C GLU A 230 15.26 -6.89 -23.55
N ASN A 231 16.32 -6.43 -22.93
CA ASN A 231 16.35 -5.24 -22.06
C ASN A 231 15.42 -5.29 -20.84
N LEU A 232 15.08 -6.47 -20.32
CA LEU A 232 14.38 -6.63 -19.07
C LEU A 232 15.35 -6.54 -17.89
N ASN A 233 14.98 -5.78 -16.87
CA ASN A 233 15.68 -5.84 -15.59
C ASN A 233 15.35 -7.16 -14.84
N PRO A 234 16.12 -7.53 -13.79
CA PRO A 234 15.95 -8.83 -13.12
C PRO A 234 14.52 -9.13 -12.66
N ILE A 235 13.81 -8.16 -12.07
CA ILE A 235 12.45 -8.39 -11.58
C ILE A 235 11.45 -8.57 -12.74
N LYS A 236 11.63 -7.85 -13.86
CA LYS A 236 10.80 -8.04 -15.05
C LYS A 236 11.10 -9.37 -15.74
N MET A 237 12.34 -9.87 -15.68
CA MET A 237 12.67 -11.23 -16.14
C MET A 237 11.94 -12.28 -15.29
N GLU A 238 11.94 -12.12 -13.95
CA GLU A 238 11.16 -12.99 -13.06
C GLU A 238 9.66 -12.97 -13.44
N MET A 239 9.08 -11.78 -13.65
CA MET A 239 7.67 -11.65 -14.02
C MET A 239 7.39 -12.28 -15.40
N ALA A 240 8.32 -12.19 -16.34
CA ALA A 240 8.18 -12.82 -17.67
C ALA A 240 8.14 -14.37 -17.63
N GLU A 241 8.69 -14.99 -16.57
CA GLU A 241 8.62 -16.46 -16.39
C GLU A 241 7.25 -16.91 -15.86
N ILE A 242 6.53 -16.05 -15.13
CA ILE A 242 5.29 -16.41 -14.43
C ILE A 242 4.03 -15.74 -15.01
N THR A 243 4.19 -14.82 -15.98
CA THR A 243 3.09 -14.14 -16.68
C THR A 243 3.21 -14.36 -18.19
N ASN A 244 2.17 -13.94 -18.93
CA ASN A 244 2.14 -14.01 -20.39
C ASN A 244 2.57 -15.38 -20.95
N LEU A 245 2.02 -16.44 -20.39
CA LEU A 245 2.34 -17.82 -20.78
C LEU A 245 1.94 -18.11 -22.25
N SER A 246 1.04 -17.31 -22.84
CA SER A 246 0.65 -17.34 -24.25
C SER A 246 1.67 -16.67 -25.17
N MET A 247 2.72 -16.04 -24.63
CA MET A 247 3.77 -15.35 -25.37
C MET A 247 3.23 -14.26 -26.33
N GLU A 248 2.16 -13.56 -25.93
CA GLU A 248 1.63 -12.42 -26.67
C GLU A 248 2.66 -11.28 -26.71
N LYS A 249 2.80 -10.66 -27.87
CA LYS A 249 3.77 -9.59 -28.13
C LYS A 249 3.06 -8.36 -28.66
N GLY A 250 3.73 -7.22 -28.61
CA GLY A 250 3.24 -5.97 -29.16
C GLY A 250 3.01 -4.91 -28.10
N SER A 251 2.34 -3.83 -28.47
CA SER A 251 1.98 -2.70 -27.61
C SER A 251 0.82 -3.06 -26.68
N LEU A 252 0.50 -2.16 -25.75
CA LEU A 252 -0.70 -2.29 -24.93
C LEU A 252 -1.96 -2.46 -25.81
N SER A 253 -2.07 -1.70 -26.91
CA SER A 253 -3.23 -1.78 -27.81
C SER A 253 -3.36 -3.13 -28.54
N ASP A 254 -2.27 -3.88 -28.66
CA ASP A 254 -2.31 -5.21 -29.27
C ASP A 254 -2.79 -6.26 -28.27
N VAL A 255 -2.25 -6.24 -27.06
CA VAL A 255 -2.50 -7.29 -26.05
C VAL A 255 -3.77 -7.08 -25.23
N ILE A 256 -4.33 -5.85 -25.21
CA ILE A 256 -5.55 -5.56 -24.45
C ILE A 256 -6.82 -6.13 -25.12
N LYS A 257 -6.75 -6.51 -26.38
CA LYS A 257 -7.88 -7.10 -27.11
C LYS A 257 -8.39 -8.34 -26.40
N ASN A 258 -9.72 -8.39 -26.21
CA ASN A 258 -10.41 -9.44 -25.46
C ASN A 258 -9.96 -9.57 -23.99
N ALA A 259 -9.30 -8.58 -23.40
CA ALA A 259 -9.02 -8.56 -21.97
C ALA A 259 -10.30 -8.27 -21.17
N ASP A 260 -10.48 -8.96 -20.06
CA ASP A 260 -11.58 -8.75 -19.11
C ASP A 260 -11.29 -7.63 -18.13
N VAL A 261 -10.03 -7.50 -17.75
CA VAL A 261 -9.57 -6.57 -16.72
C VAL A 261 -8.36 -5.79 -17.22
N PHE A 262 -8.40 -4.48 -17.08
CA PHE A 262 -7.26 -3.60 -17.24
C PHE A 262 -6.88 -3.01 -15.86
N ILE A 263 -5.58 -3.03 -15.53
CA ILE A 263 -5.03 -2.40 -14.34
C ILE A 263 -3.91 -1.46 -14.75
N GLY A 264 -4.15 -0.16 -14.66
CA GLY A 264 -3.19 0.89 -14.95
C GLY A 264 -2.54 1.41 -13.66
N VAL A 265 -1.21 1.38 -13.62
CA VAL A 265 -0.34 1.96 -12.58
C VAL A 265 0.89 2.58 -13.24
N SER A 266 0.68 3.33 -14.31
CA SER A 266 1.75 3.79 -15.19
C SER A 266 1.72 5.31 -15.41
N ALA A 267 1.07 5.76 -16.47
CA ALA A 267 1.11 7.16 -16.90
C ALA A 267 -0.26 7.60 -17.44
N PRO A 268 -0.54 8.92 -17.36
CA PRO A 268 -1.77 9.50 -17.88
C PRO A 268 -2.03 9.13 -19.34
N GLY A 269 -3.31 8.86 -19.67
CA GLY A 269 -3.76 8.72 -21.06
C GLY A 269 -3.23 7.48 -21.81
N THR A 270 -2.70 6.49 -21.13
CA THR A 270 -2.19 5.27 -21.76
C THR A 270 -3.28 4.34 -22.25
N LEU A 271 -4.51 4.48 -21.76
CA LEU A 271 -5.69 3.75 -22.21
C LEU A 271 -6.64 4.72 -22.92
N ASN A 272 -7.19 4.34 -24.07
CA ASN A 272 -8.17 5.12 -24.81
C ASN A 272 -9.48 4.35 -25.08
N LYS A 273 -10.52 5.06 -25.55
CA LYS A 273 -11.84 4.48 -25.82
C LYS A 273 -11.81 3.30 -26.78
N ASP A 274 -10.98 3.34 -27.82
CA ASP A 274 -10.92 2.27 -28.82
C ASP A 274 -10.30 1.00 -28.24
N MET A 275 -9.30 1.16 -27.36
CA MET A 275 -8.75 0.03 -26.60
C MET A 275 -9.83 -0.58 -25.70
N VAL A 276 -10.59 0.23 -24.94
CA VAL A 276 -11.69 -0.26 -24.08
C VAL A 276 -12.74 -1.01 -24.92
N LYS A 277 -13.16 -0.47 -26.07
CA LYS A 277 -14.10 -1.13 -26.99
C LYS A 277 -13.58 -2.48 -27.53
N SER A 278 -12.26 -2.67 -27.59
CA SER A 278 -11.64 -3.92 -28.04
C SER A 278 -11.54 -5.00 -26.96
N MET A 279 -11.81 -4.64 -25.71
CA MET A 279 -11.82 -5.57 -24.57
C MET A 279 -13.01 -6.54 -24.65
N ALA A 280 -13.02 -7.52 -23.75
CA ALA A 280 -14.11 -8.47 -23.60
C ALA A 280 -15.40 -7.77 -23.12
N GLU A 281 -16.53 -8.48 -23.18
CA GLU A 281 -17.81 -8.01 -22.67
C GLU A 281 -17.71 -7.67 -21.18
N LYS A 282 -18.32 -6.56 -20.76
CA LYS A 282 -18.30 -6.04 -19.38
C LYS A 282 -16.88 -5.88 -18.82
N PRO A 283 -16.02 -5.08 -19.49
CA PRO A 283 -14.66 -4.90 -19.04
C PRO A 283 -14.59 -4.14 -17.70
N ILE A 284 -13.60 -4.52 -16.88
CA ILE A 284 -13.28 -3.89 -15.60
C ILE A 284 -12.02 -3.04 -15.79
N ILE A 285 -12.08 -1.76 -15.44
CA ILE A 285 -11.01 -0.79 -15.67
C ILE A 285 -10.56 -0.21 -14.32
N PHE A 286 -9.32 -0.45 -13.93
CA PHE A 286 -8.67 0.17 -12.78
C PHE A 286 -7.56 1.10 -13.29
N ALA A 287 -7.84 2.41 -13.37
CA ALA A 287 -6.94 3.44 -13.89
C ALA A 287 -6.36 4.25 -12.72
N CYS A 288 -5.29 3.73 -12.10
CA CYS A 288 -4.80 4.20 -10.80
C CYS A 288 -3.69 5.26 -10.89
N ALA A 289 -3.26 5.69 -12.08
CA ALA A 289 -2.25 6.75 -12.22
C ALA A 289 -2.74 8.07 -11.58
N ASN A 290 -1.85 8.76 -10.88
CA ASN A 290 -2.09 10.03 -10.23
C ASN A 290 -1.11 11.11 -10.70
N PRO A 291 -1.52 12.38 -10.83
CA PRO A 291 -2.86 12.93 -10.55
C PRO A 291 -3.87 12.74 -11.70
N ILE A 292 -3.45 12.29 -12.86
CA ILE A 292 -4.30 12.06 -14.04
C ILE A 292 -4.32 10.56 -14.33
N PRO A 293 -5.52 9.92 -14.42
CA PRO A 293 -5.63 8.49 -14.67
C PRO A 293 -5.24 8.11 -16.10
N GLU A 294 -5.03 6.81 -16.35
CA GLU A 294 -4.79 6.25 -17.69
C GLU A 294 -5.94 6.51 -18.66
N ILE A 295 -7.18 6.54 -18.14
CA ILE A 295 -8.40 6.98 -18.82
C ILE A 295 -9.34 7.57 -17.77
N PHE A 296 -10.09 8.60 -18.12
CA PHE A 296 -11.12 9.14 -17.25
C PHE A 296 -12.34 8.21 -17.17
N PRO A 297 -13.02 8.12 -16.01
CA PRO A 297 -14.17 7.23 -15.82
C PRO A 297 -15.30 7.45 -16.84
N GLU A 298 -15.59 8.69 -17.20
CA GLU A 298 -16.62 9.03 -18.18
C GLU A 298 -16.29 8.42 -19.55
N ASP A 299 -15.05 8.55 -20.01
CA ASP A 299 -14.60 8.01 -21.29
C ASP A 299 -14.60 6.48 -21.30
N ALA A 300 -14.18 5.86 -20.20
CA ALA A 300 -14.18 4.40 -20.03
C ALA A 300 -15.61 3.83 -20.06
N LYS A 301 -16.55 4.48 -19.36
CA LYS A 301 -17.98 4.09 -19.32
C LYS A 301 -18.64 4.28 -20.69
N GLU A 302 -18.40 5.40 -21.38
CA GLU A 302 -18.88 5.63 -22.75
C GLU A 302 -18.36 4.57 -23.72
N ALA A 303 -17.16 4.06 -23.51
CA ALA A 303 -16.58 2.98 -24.30
C ALA A 303 -17.08 1.58 -23.92
N GLY A 304 -17.90 1.43 -22.88
CA GLY A 304 -18.56 0.19 -22.48
C GLY A 304 -17.99 -0.49 -21.24
N ALA A 305 -17.14 0.19 -20.45
CA ALA A 305 -16.67 -0.34 -19.17
C ALA A 305 -17.80 -0.60 -18.18
N ALA A 306 -17.86 -1.79 -17.60
CA ALA A 306 -18.86 -2.17 -16.61
C ALA A 306 -18.54 -1.63 -15.22
N VAL A 307 -17.26 -1.58 -14.87
CA VAL A 307 -16.76 -1.06 -13.59
C VAL A 307 -15.52 -0.23 -13.86
N VAL A 308 -15.45 0.95 -13.25
CA VAL A 308 -14.28 1.82 -13.33
C VAL A 308 -13.86 2.25 -11.92
N SER A 309 -12.56 2.15 -11.65
CA SER A 309 -11.89 2.66 -10.45
C SER A 309 -10.74 3.57 -10.83
N THR A 310 -10.41 4.51 -9.97
CA THR A 310 -9.24 5.38 -10.11
C THR A 310 -8.50 5.53 -8.78
N GLY A 311 -7.30 6.11 -8.79
CA GLY A 311 -6.61 6.54 -7.58
C GLY A 311 -7.15 7.84 -6.97
N ARG A 312 -8.08 8.52 -7.62
CA ARG A 312 -8.56 9.87 -7.26
C ARG A 312 -9.77 9.80 -6.33
N SER A 313 -9.82 10.73 -5.38
CA SER A 313 -10.91 10.84 -4.39
C SER A 313 -12.17 11.51 -4.92
N ASP A 314 -12.10 12.17 -6.09
CA ASP A 314 -13.24 12.86 -6.72
C ASP A 314 -14.05 11.93 -7.65
N PHE A 315 -13.69 10.64 -7.74
CA PHE A 315 -14.43 9.62 -8.48
C PHE A 315 -14.85 8.47 -7.57
N PRO A 316 -15.90 7.73 -7.93
CA PRO A 316 -16.28 6.49 -7.23
C PRO A 316 -15.19 5.42 -7.26
N ASN A 317 -15.29 4.46 -6.36
CA ASN A 317 -14.40 3.29 -6.32
C ASN A 317 -12.92 3.67 -6.20
N GLN A 318 -12.59 4.62 -5.34
CA GLN A 318 -11.20 5.04 -5.16
C GLN A 318 -10.31 3.89 -4.69
N ILE A 319 -9.24 3.59 -5.43
CA ILE A 319 -8.14 2.75 -4.97
C ILE A 319 -7.23 3.61 -4.10
N ASN A 320 -7.37 3.48 -2.79
CA ASN A 320 -6.63 4.27 -1.82
C ASN A 320 -6.06 3.37 -0.72
N ASN A 321 -4.74 3.39 -0.56
CA ASN A 321 -4.01 2.57 0.41
C ASN A 321 -4.45 2.79 1.87
N VAL A 322 -5.11 3.91 2.17
CA VAL A 322 -5.67 4.19 3.51
C VAL A 322 -6.69 3.14 3.97
N LEU A 323 -7.34 2.45 3.03
CA LEU A 323 -8.21 1.31 3.35
C LEU A 323 -7.45 0.10 3.88
N CYS A 324 -6.14 0.04 3.68
CA CYS A 324 -5.32 -1.15 3.91
C CYS A 324 -4.31 -0.96 5.05
N PHE A 325 -3.28 -0.09 4.84
CA PHE A 325 -2.09 -0.10 5.70
C PHE A 325 -2.36 0.17 7.18
N PRO A 326 -3.29 1.07 7.59
CA PRO A 326 -3.50 1.31 9.02
C PRO A 326 -4.05 0.07 9.73
N GLY A 327 -5.02 -0.61 9.11
CA GLY A 327 -5.62 -1.84 9.63
C GLY A 327 -4.64 -3.02 9.60
N ILE A 328 -3.83 -3.16 8.55
CA ILE A 328 -2.79 -4.21 8.46
C ILE A 328 -1.79 -4.07 9.60
N PHE A 329 -1.24 -2.87 9.83
CA PHE A 329 -0.31 -2.66 10.94
C PHE A 329 -0.98 -2.82 12.30
N ARG A 330 -2.23 -2.36 12.46
CA ARG A 330 -2.97 -2.58 13.70
C ARG A 330 -3.09 -4.07 14.01
N GLY A 331 -3.53 -4.88 13.06
CA GLY A 331 -3.65 -6.33 13.24
C GLY A 331 -2.30 -7.02 13.47
N ALA A 332 -1.26 -6.64 12.74
CA ALA A 332 0.08 -7.19 12.93
C ALA A 332 0.68 -6.84 14.29
N LEU A 333 0.51 -5.59 14.75
CA LEU A 333 1.00 -5.13 16.06
C LEU A 333 0.24 -5.80 17.21
N ASP A 334 -1.06 -6.00 17.10
CA ASP A 334 -1.89 -6.62 18.14
C ASP A 334 -1.47 -8.04 18.48
N VAL A 335 -0.94 -8.76 17.50
CA VAL A 335 -0.43 -10.14 17.68
C VAL A 335 1.09 -10.23 17.65
N ARG A 336 1.78 -9.11 17.70
CA ARG A 336 3.27 -9.02 17.61
C ARG A 336 3.80 -9.86 16.47
N ALA A 337 3.21 -9.72 15.28
CA ALA A 337 3.61 -10.50 14.11
C ALA A 337 5.07 -10.25 13.74
N LYS A 338 5.77 -11.29 13.28
CA LYS A 338 7.15 -11.17 12.79
C LYS A 338 7.23 -10.64 11.37
N ASP A 339 6.17 -10.86 10.60
CA ASP A 339 6.06 -10.48 9.19
C ASP A 339 4.60 -10.09 8.86
N ILE A 340 4.44 -9.39 7.77
CA ILE A 340 3.17 -9.23 7.06
C ILE A 340 3.30 -10.05 5.78
N ASN A 341 2.79 -11.29 5.81
CA ASN A 341 2.88 -12.25 4.71
C ASN A 341 1.69 -12.14 3.74
N ASP A 342 1.70 -12.96 2.69
CA ASP A 342 0.68 -12.91 1.64
C ASP A 342 -0.71 -13.35 2.16
N GLU A 343 -0.77 -14.30 3.09
CA GLU A 343 -2.03 -14.71 3.72
C GLU A 343 -2.68 -13.55 4.47
N MET A 344 -1.91 -12.73 5.17
CA MET A 344 -2.40 -11.52 5.85
C MET A 344 -2.88 -10.46 4.86
N LYS A 345 -2.18 -10.27 3.74
CA LYS A 345 -2.57 -9.33 2.67
C LYS A 345 -3.88 -9.76 1.99
N VAL A 346 -4.02 -11.04 1.69
CA VAL A 346 -5.24 -11.61 1.12
C VAL A 346 -6.41 -11.48 2.10
N ALA A 347 -6.19 -11.78 3.38
CA ALA A 347 -7.22 -11.62 4.41
C ALA A 347 -7.67 -10.15 4.54
N ALA A 348 -6.75 -9.20 4.46
CA ALA A 348 -7.07 -7.77 4.44
C ALA A 348 -7.93 -7.40 3.22
N ALA A 349 -7.60 -7.90 2.03
CA ALA A 349 -8.36 -7.63 0.82
C ALA A 349 -9.81 -8.16 0.90
N TYR A 350 -10.00 -9.37 1.40
CA TYR A 350 -11.35 -9.91 1.65
C TYR A 350 -12.10 -9.11 2.70
N ALA A 351 -11.45 -8.75 3.80
CA ALA A 351 -12.08 -7.94 4.85
C ALA A 351 -12.58 -6.58 4.34
N ILE A 352 -11.80 -5.93 3.46
CA ILE A 352 -12.22 -4.68 2.80
C ILE A 352 -13.40 -4.94 1.84
N ALA A 353 -13.31 -5.96 0.99
CA ALA A 353 -14.33 -6.28 0.00
C ALA A 353 -15.68 -6.64 0.65
N GLU A 354 -15.67 -7.41 1.73
CA GLU A 354 -16.86 -7.88 2.44
C GLU A 354 -17.60 -6.77 3.20
N LEU A 355 -17.00 -5.59 3.40
CA LEU A 355 -17.69 -4.43 3.96
C LEU A 355 -18.75 -3.86 3.01
N VAL A 356 -18.64 -4.15 1.72
CA VAL A 356 -19.66 -3.85 0.72
C VAL A 356 -20.60 -5.05 0.64
N SER A 357 -21.82 -4.92 1.20
CA SER A 357 -22.80 -5.98 1.15
C SER A 357 -23.32 -6.26 -0.26
N ASP A 358 -23.88 -7.45 -0.50
CA ASP A 358 -24.46 -7.81 -1.81
C ASP A 358 -25.57 -6.87 -2.26
N GLN A 359 -26.28 -6.25 -1.33
CA GLN A 359 -27.36 -5.30 -1.60
C GLN A 359 -26.84 -3.90 -2.00
N GLU A 360 -25.65 -3.52 -1.52
CA GLU A 360 -25.01 -2.23 -1.82
C GLU A 360 -24.12 -2.32 -3.06
N LEU A 361 -23.65 -3.53 -3.39
CA LEU A 361 -22.70 -3.76 -4.48
C LEU A 361 -23.28 -3.33 -5.83
N ASN A 362 -22.63 -2.35 -6.46
CA ASN A 362 -22.99 -1.83 -7.78
C ASN A 362 -21.73 -1.25 -8.48
N ALA A 363 -21.87 -0.84 -9.72
CA ALA A 363 -20.75 -0.35 -10.53
C ALA A 363 -20.02 0.90 -9.94
N GLU A 364 -20.71 1.69 -9.12
CA GLU A 364 -20.17 2.89 -8.47
C GLU A 364 -19.78 2.64 -6.99
N TYR A 365 -19.97 1.41 -6.48
CA TYR A 365 -19.66 1.08 -5.09
C TYR A 365 -19.17 -0.37 -4.97
N ILE A 366 -17.89 -0.59 -5.32
CA ILE A 366 -17.18 -1.87 -5.17
C ILE A 366 -16.18 -1.86 -4.01
N LEU A 367 -15.91 -0.71 -3.42
CA LEU A 367 -15.03 -0.50 -2.27
C LEU A 367 -15.72 0.40 -1.26
N PRO A 368 -15.48 0.21 0.06
CA PRO A 368 -15.96 1.15 1.07
C PRO A 368 -15.28 2.51 0.90
N ALA A 369 -15.92 3.57 1.39
CA ALA A 369 -15.32 4.90 1.41
C ALA A 369 -14.09 4.94 2.33
N ALA A 370 -13.13 5.83 2.04
CA ALA A 370 -11.90 5.97 2.82
C ALA A 370 -12.14 6.29 4.31
N PHE A 371 -13.27 6.92 4.64
CA PHE A 371 -13.66 7.29 6.01
C PHE A 371 -14.68 6.31 6.64
N ASP A 372 -14.87 5.13 6.09
CA ASP A 372 -15.72 4.12 6.69
C ASP A 372 -15.04 3.56 7.95
N GLU A 373 -15.60 3.88 9.11
CA GLU A 373 -15.05 3.52 10.43
C GLU A 373 -14.93 2.00 10.65
N ARG A 374 -15.69 1.19 9.89
CA ARG A 374 -15.65 -0.28 9.97
C ARG A 374 -14.36 -0.87 9.42
N VAL A 375 -13.68 -0.18 8.51
CA VAL A 375 -12.51 -0.68 7.78
C VAL A 375 -11.40 -1.09 8.73
N LYS A 376 -11.04 -0.20 9.68
CA LYS A 376 -9.93 -0.45 10.61
C LYS A 376 -10.10 -1.77 11.35
N ASP A 377 -11.24 -1.96 11.98
CA ASP A 377 -11.47 -3.11 12.86
C ASP A 377 -11.64 -4.41 12.05
N ALA A 378 -12.29 -4.35 10.88
CA ALA A 378 -12.43 -5.49 9.99
C ALA A 378 -11.06 -5.97 9.46
N VAL A 379 -10.24 -5.05 8.96
CA VAL A 379 -8.91 -5.39 8.44
C VAL A 379 -7.99 -5.87 9.56
N ALA A 380 -7.92 -5.16 10.69
CA ALA A 380 -7.08 -5.54 11.82
C ALA A 380 -7.41 -6.95 12.35
N LYS A 381 -8.69 -7.26 12.50
CA LYS A 381 -9.15 -8.58 12.94
C LYS A 381 -8.74 -9.68 11.95
N ALA A 382 -9.03 -9.49 10.66
CA ALA A 382 -8.71 -10.48 9.64
C ALA A 382 -7.20 -10.73 9.53
N VAL A 383 -6.40 -9.68 9.60
CA VAL A 383 -4.93 -9.74 9.57
C VAL A 383 -4.39 -10.47 10.80
N ALA A 384 -4.88 -10.17 11.99
CA ALA A 384 -4.46 -10.85 13.23
C ALA A 384 -4.80 -12.35 13.20
N GLU A 385 -5.98 -12.71 12.71
CA GLU A 385 -6.38 -14.12 12.54
C GLU A 385 -5.50 -14.84 11.51
N ALA A 386 -5.22 -14.20 10.37
CA ALA A 386 -4.33 -14.75 9.35
C ALA A 386 -2.89 -14.90 9.87
N ALA A 387 -2.37 -13.93 10.64
CA ALA A 387 -1.06 -14.02 11.26
C ALA A 387 -0.94 -15.21 12.24
N LYS A 388 -1.97 -15.45 13.04
CA LYS A 388 -2.05 -16.63 13.94
C LYS A 388 -2.08 -17.92 13.15
N LYS A 389 -2.92 -17.99 12.11
CA LYS A 389 -3.08 -19.17 11.27
C LYS A 389 -1.82 -19.53 10.49
N SER A 390 -1.10 -18.55 9.99
CA SER A 390 0.16 -18.72 9.24
C SER A 390 1.39 -18.86 10.14
N GLY A 391 1.24 -18.76 11.47
CA GLY A 391 2.31 -19.01 12.44
C GLY A 391 3.33 -17.85 12.57
N VAL A 392 2.98 -16.65 12.10
CA VAL A 392 3.84 -15.47 12.24
C VAL A 392 3.51 -14.61 13.47
N ALA A 393 2.38 -14.85 14.12
CA ALA A 393 2.02 -14.21 15.39
C ALA A 393 2.88 -14.72 16.55
N ARG A 394 3.12 -13.86 17.56
CA ARG A 394 3.84 -14.20 18.79
C ARG A 394 2.92 -14.29 20.00
N VAL A 395 1.73 -13.69 19.92
CA VAL A 395 0.72 -13.68 20.99
C VAL A 395 -0.67 -13.88 20.42
#